data_563efe28c7fbcdc072e04bbe4b24ad82
#
_entry.id   563efe28c7fbcdc072e04bbe4b24ad82
#
_cell.length_a   1.000
_cell.length_b   1.000
_cell.length_c   1.000
_cell.angle_alpha   90.00
_cell.angle_beta   90.00
_cell.angle_gamma   90.00
#
_symmetry.space_group_name_H-M   'P 1'
#
loop_
_entity.id
_entity.type
_entity.pdbx_description
1 polymer ?
#
loop_
_entity_poly.entity_id
_entity_poly.type
_entity_poly.pdbx_seq_one_letter_code
_entity_poly.pdbx_strand_id
1 'polypeptide(L)'
;MSIRTDLALESINAAKISEGITKTERGKAFKITEINIAEDKHGEKIGKKKGKYITLEGSVFSCFSKDFREMCEEFSEELSQFVPDGKVLVVGLGNNDITPDALGPQTASKILATRHLKEELKDEDDFLTSLRPVGVLASGVL
;
A
#
# COMPACT_ATOMS: atom_id res chain seq x y z
N MET A 1 14.78 17.18 -19.09
CA MET A 1 15.12 15.80 -18.67
C MET A 1 13.93 15.27 -17.90
N SER A 2 13.20 14.28 -18.39
CA SER A 2 12.03 13.71 -17.68
C SER A 2 12.56 12.78 -16.59
N ILE A 3 12.30 13.11 -15.33
CA ILE A 3 12.61 12.22 -14.21
C ILE A 3 11.57 11.09 -14.25
N ARG A 4 12.02 9.90 -14.59
CA ARG A 4 11.19 8.69 -14.49
C ARG A 4 11.31 8.15 -13.06
N THR A 5 10.32 8.45 -12.24
CA THR A 5 10.21 7.92 -10.89
C THR A 5 8.78 7.44 -10.63
N ASP A 6 8.64 6.36 -9.89
CA ASP A 6 7.34 5.84 -9.49
C ASP A 6 6.73 6.67 -8.35
N LEU A 7 7.55 7.43 -7.62
CA LEU A 7 7.09 8.26 -6.52
C LEU A 7 6.58 9.62 -7.02
N ALA A 8 5.33 9.94 -6.73
CA ALA A 8 4.74 11.25 -7.03
C ALA A 8 5.45 12.38 -6.31
N LEU A 9 5.97 12.13 -5.10
CA LEU A 9 6.72 13.08 -4.30
C LEU A 9 7.98 13.57 -5.02
N GLU A 10 8.77 12.67 -5.60
CA GLU A 10 9.99 13.02 -6.34
C GLU A 10 9.66 13.83 -7.60
N SER A 11 8.61 13.43 -8.30
CA SER A 11 8.13 14.13 -9.49
C SER A 11 7.71 15.58 -9.18
N ILE A 12 7.03 15.80 -8.06
CA ILE A 12 6.57 17.14 -7.63
C ILE A 12 7.73 17.99 -7.14
N ASN A 13 8.66 17.44 -6.38
CA ASN A 13 9.85 18.16 -5.92
C ASN A 13 10.69 18.68 -7.10
N ALA A 14 10.72 17.92 -8.20
CA ALA A 14 11.44 18.31 -9.41
C ALA A 14 10.70 19.36 -10.27
N ALA A 15 9.35 19.33 -10.30
CA ALA A 15 8.53 20.11 -11.23
C ALA A 15 7.96 21.43 -10.67
N LYS A 16 8.10 21.71 -9.38
CA LYS A 16 7.36 22.71 -8.59
C LYS A 16 5.83 22.47 -8.62
N ILE A 17 5.18 22.64 -7.49
CA ILE A 17 3.73 22.42 -7.33
C ILE A 17 2.97 23.26 -8.33
N SER A 18 2.13 22.63 -9.15
CA SER A 18 1.27 23.27 -10.13
C SER A 18 -0.16 23.37 -9.61
N GLU A 19 -0.96 24.25 -10.24
CA GLU A 19 -2.39 24.40 -9.94
C GLU A 19 -3.10 23.05 -10.00
N GLY A 20 -4.01 22.79 -9.05
CA GLY A 20 -4.78 21.55 -8.95
C GLY A 20 -4.05 20.35 -8.31
N ILE A 21 -2.85 20.57 -7.76
CA ILE A 21 -2.13 19.58 -6.96
C ILE A 21 -2.00 20.12 -5.53
N THR A 22 -2.46 19.33 -4.56
CA THR A 22 -2.26 19.62 -3.15
C THR A 22 -1.24 18.66 -2.54
N LYS A 23 -0.37 19.18 -1.68
CA LYS A 23 0.60 18.41 -0.90
C LYS A 23 0.37 18.69 0.57
N THR A 24 0.18 17.64 1.36
CA THR A 24 0.10 17.72 2.83
C THR A 24 1.12 16.79 3.45
N GLU A 25 1.68 17.20 4.59
CA GLU A 25 2.64 16.40 5.35
C GLU A 25 2.07 16.17 6.75
N ARG A 26 2.18 14.94 7.26
CA ARG A 26 1.70 14.51 8.58
C ARG A 26 2.47 13.28 9.06
N GLY A 27 2.07 12.71 10.18
CA GLY A 27 2.57 11.47 10.73
C GLY A 27 3.40 11.65 11.99
N LYS A 28 3.70 10.57 12.66
CA LYS A 28 4.48 10.49 13.91
C LYS A 28 5.66 9.54 13.75
N ALA A 29 5.37 8.26 13.49
CA ALA A 29 6.38 7.23 13.26
C ALA A 29 6.96 7.30 11.84
N PHE A 30 6.12 7.70 10.88
CA PHE A 30 6.54 8.02 9.52
C PHE A 30 6.38 9.52 9.23
N LYS A 31 7.20 10.05 8.35
CA LYS A 31 6.86 11.28 7.64
C LYS A 31 5.96 10.89 6.47
N ILE A 32 4.68 11.18 6.59
CA ILE A 32 3.67 10.86 5.59
C ILE A 32 3.46 12.06 4.70
N THR A 33 3.72 11.91 3.41
CA THR A 33 3.43 12.91 2.41
C THR A 33 2.28 12.44 1.54
N GLU A 34 1.16 13.16 1.60
CA GLU A 34 0.00 12.93 0.75
C GLU A 34 -0.02 13.95 -0.38
N ILE A 35 -0.19 13.46 -1.60
CA ILE A 35 -0.33 14.25 -2.81
C ILE A 35 -1.65 13.90 -3.45
N ASN A 36 -2.48 14.91 -3.69
CA ASN A 36 -3.76 14.74 -4.34
C ASN A 36 -3.77 15.52 -5.66
N ILE A 37 -4.04 14.82 -6.77
CA ILE A 37 -4.15 15.38 -8.11
C ILE A 37 -5.62 15.39 -8.49
N ALA A 38 -6.19 16.58 -8.63
CA ALA A 38 -7.63 16.77 -8.84
C ALA A 38 -8.12 16.30 -10.22
N GLU A 39 -7.31 16.52 -11.26
CA GLU A 39 -7.64 16.15 -12.65
C GLU A 39 -6.40 15.69 -13.39
N ASP A 40 -6.57 14.85 -14.42
CA ASP A 40 -5.45 14.30 -15.21
C ASP A 40 -4.57 15.39 -15.85
N LYS A 41 -5.17 16.48 -16.32
CA LYS A 41 -4.42 17.63 -16.88
C LYS A 41 -3.39 18.23 -15.91
N HIS A 42 -3.69 18.20 -14.60
CA HIS A 42 -2.79 18.73 -13.58
C HIS A 42 -1.58 17.81 -13.36
N GLY A 43 -1.78 16.50 -13.55
CA GLY A 43 -0.75 15.49 -13.40
C GLY A 43 0.16 15.28 -14.62
N GLU A 44 -0.23 15.75 -15.79
CA GLU A 44 0.51 15.53 -17.05
C GLU A 44 1.98 15.97 -16.98
N LYS A 45 2.23 17.13 -16.37
CA LYS A 45 3.60 17.68 -16.22
C LYS A 45 4.53 16.81 -15.39
N ILE A 46 3.97 16.01 -14.49
CA ILE A 46 4.69 15.11 -13.59
C ILE A 46 4.53 13.64 -13.97
N GLY A 47 3.85 13.36 -15.09
CA GLY A 47 3.61 12.00 -15.58
C GLY A 47 2.71 11.15 -14.66
N LYS A 48 1.83 11.78 -13.88
CA LYS A 48 0.90 11.12 -12.96
C LYS A 48 -0.54 11.40 -13.36
N LYS A 49 -1.42 10.42 -13.12
CA LYS A 49 -2.87 10.57 -13.34
C LYS A 49 -3.55 11.20 -12.13
N LYS A 50 -4.78 11.64 -12.30
CA LYS A 50 -5.69 11.99 -11.21
C LYS A 50 -5.69 10.89 -10.16
N GLY A 51 -5.55 11.28 -8.89
CA GLY A 51 -5.57 10.33 -7.78
C GLY A 51 -4.88 10.83 -6.52
N LYS A 52 -4.96 9.98 -5.50
CA LYS A 52 -4.32 10.16 -4.21
C LYS A 52 -3.06 9.30 -4.15
N TYR A 53 -1.96 9.92 -3.81
CA TYR A 53 -0.65 9.28 -3.69
C TYR A 53 -0.13 9.51 -2.28
N ILE A 54 0.23 8.45 -1.57
CA ILE A 54 0.77 8.53 -0.21
C ILE A 54 2.17 7.94 -0.21
N THR A 55 3.12 8.72 0.32
CA THR A 55 4.50 8.29 0.53
C THR A 55 4.78 8.29 2.03
N LEU A 56 5.25 7.16 2.55
CA LEU A 56 5.69 7.01 3.93
C LEU A 56 7.21 6.93 3.95
N GLU A 57 7.85 7.90 4.61
CA GLU A 57 9.29 7.97 4.81
C GLU A 57 9.57 7.74 6.29
N GLY A 58 10.39 6.76 6.63
CA GLY A 58 10.68 6.41 8.01
C GLY A 58 12.08 5.85 8.21
N SER A 59 12.42 5.56 9.45
CA SER A 59 13.59 4.79 9.82
C SER A 59 13.44 3.33 9.38
N VAL A 60 14.40 2.48 9.73
CA VAL A 60 14.35 1.05 9.40
C VAL A 60 13.08 0.42 9.94
N PHE A 61 12.22 -0.05 9.03
CA PHE A 61 11.00 -0.78 9.37
C PHE A 61 11.36 -2.22 9.77
N SER A 62 11.69 -2.40 11.03
CA SER A 62 12.16 -3.66 11.58
C SER A 62 11.47 -3.96 12.91
N CYS A 63 11.14 -5.23 13.13
CA CYS A 63 10.57 -5.70 14.39
C CYS A 63 11.48 -5.47 15.63
N PHE A 64 12.74 -5.15 15.40
CA PHE A 64 13.69 -4.76 16.45
C PHE A 64 13.73 -3.25 16.72
N SER A 65 13.04 -2.44 15.91
CA SER A 65 12.90 -1.01 16.15
C SER A 65 12.03 -0.76 17.39
N LYS A 66 12.40 0.23 18.20
CA LYS A 66 11.60 0.62 19.37
C LYS A 66 10.20 1.10 18.97
N ASP A 67 10.09 1.73 17.80
CA ASP A 67 8.88 2.36 17.31
C ASP A 67 8.10 1.42 16.35
N PHE A 68 8.49 0.14 16.26
CA PHE A 68 7.90 -0.81 15.30
C PHE A 68 6.38 -0.91 15.43
N ARG A 69 5.87 -0.92 16.64
CA ARG A 69 4.43 -1.00 16.90
C ARG A 69 3.70 0.24 16.38
N GLU A 70 4.21 1.42 16.70
CA GLU A 70 3.63 2.69 16.21
C GLU A 70 3.71 2.79 14.69
N MET A 71 4.82 2.33 14.10
CA MET A 71 4.95 2.25 12.64
C MET A 71 3.91 1.30 12.01
N CYS A 72 3.65 0.14 12.62
CA CYS A 72 2.63 -0.79 12.15
C CYS A 72 1.21 -0.19 12.24
N GLU A 73 0.90 0.46 13.35
CA GLU A 73 -0.40 1.11 13.57
C GLU A 73 -0.62 2.22 12.54
N GLU A 74 0.34 3.14 12.38
CA GLU A 74 0.24 4.24 11.42
C GLU A 74 0.21 3.75 9.96
N PHE A 75 1.00 2.74 9.62
CA PHE A 75 0.95 2.09 8.29
C PHE A 75 -0.41 1.46 8.02
N SER A 76 -0.99 0.77 9.02
CA SER A 76 -2.31 0.13 8.90
C SER A 76 -3.42 1.15 8.69
N GLU A 77 -3.38 2.29 9.40
CA GLU A 77 -4.33 3.39 9.21
C GLU A 77 -4.27 3.95 7.79
N GLU A 78 -3.05 4.19 7.27
CA GLU A 78 -2.89 4.67 5.91
C GLU A 78 -3.34 3.66 4.86
N LEU A 79 -3.00 2.40 5.04
CA LEU A 79 -3.39 1.32 4.12
C LEU A 79 -4.92 1.13 4.09
N SER A 80 -5.58 1.24 5.23
CA SER A 80 -7.03 1.02 5.34
C SER A 80 -7.86 1.92 4.42
N GLN A 81 -7.37 3.12 4.10
CA GLN A 81 -8.03 4.05 3.19
C GLN A 81 -8.12 3.55 1.74
N PHE A 82 -7.25 2.60 1.36
CA PHE A 82 -7.19 2.03 0.02
C PHE A 82 -7.84 0.65 -0.07
N VAL A 83 -8.13 0.04 1.06
CA VAL A 83 -8.74 -1.30 1.07
C VAL A 83 -10.27 -1.16 0.92
N PRO A 84 -10.86 -1.61 -0.18
CA PRO A 84 -12.30 -1.50 -0.41
C PRO A 84 -13.08 -2.40 0.54
N ASP A 85 -14.36 -2.12 0.72
CA ASP A 85 -15.27 -3.02 1.41
C ASP A 85 -15.51 -4.32 0.61
N GLY A 86 -15.85 -5.41 1.31
CA GLY A 86 -16.19 -6.69 0.71
C GLY A 86 -14.98 -7.60 0.44
N LYS A 87 -14.99 -8.27 -0.71
CA LYS A 87 -13.94 -9.26 -1.08
C LYS A 87 -12.64 -8.55 -1.44
N VAL A 88 -11.51 -9.08 -0.96
CA VAL A 88 -10.17 -8.56 -1.23
C VAL A 88 -9.30 -9.65 -1.82
N LEU A 89 -8.52 -9.30 -2.83
CA LEU A 89 -7.43 -10.11 -3.35
C LEU A 89 -6.11 -9.41 -3.07
N VAL A 90 -5.25 -10.06 -2.32
CA VAL A 90 -3.87 -9.60 -2.09
C VAL A 90 -2.95 -10.32 -3.06
N VAL A 91 -2.19 -9.55 -3.81
CA VAL A 91 -1.22 -10.08 -4.78
C VAL A 91 0.19 -9.64 -4.37
N GLY A 92 1.02 -10.59 -3.97
CA GLY A 92 2.43 -10.36 -3.68
C GLY A 92 3.26 -10.51 -4.96
N LEU A 93 3.70 -9.38 -5.52
CA LEU A 93 4.56 -9.36 -6.70
C LEU A 93 6.02 -9.46 -6.30
N GLY A 94 6.80 -10.20 -7.07
CA GLY A 94 8.25 -10.31 -6.90
C GLY A 94 8.78 -11.74 -6.99
N ASN A 95 10.07 -11.90 -6.74
CA ASN A 95 10.78 -13.17 -6.83
C ASN A 95 11.33 -13.59 -5.46
N ASN A 96 10.90 -14.75 -4.96
CA ASN A 96 11.36 -15.30 -3.68
C ASN A 96 12.87 -15.62 -3.64
N ASP A 97 13.46 -15.89 -4.78
CA ASP A 97 14.87 -16.28 -4.89
C ASP A 97 15.82 -15.07 -4.91
N ILE A 98 15.27 -13.86 -5.02
CA ILE A 98 16.02 -12.60 -5.04
C ILE A 98 15.62 -11.76 -3.83
N THR A 99 16.51 -11.66 -2.83
CA THR A 99 16.22 -11.02 -1.54
C THR A 99 15.53 -9.63 -1.64
N PRO A 100 15.99 -8.67 -2.46
CA PRO A 100 15.33 -7.37 -2.57
C PRO A 100 13.93 -7.44 -3.17
N ASP A 101 13.65 -8.47 -3.97
CA ASP A 101 12.38 -8.63 -4.69
C ASP A 101 11.41 -9.62 -4.00
N ALA A 102 11.86 -10.26 -2.92
CA ALA A 102 11.08 -11.27 -2.20
C ALA A 102 10.00 -10.68 -1.27
N LEU A 103 9.98 -9.37 -1.03
CA LEU A 103 9.09 -8.74 -0.05
C LEU A 103 7.61 -9.03 -0.33
N GLY A 104 7.17 -8.89 -1.59
CA GLY A 104 5.79 -9.11 -1.98
C GLY A 104 5.32 -10.55 -1.72
N PRO A 105 5.96 -11.58 -2.30
CA PRO A 105 5.60 -12.97 -2.07
C PRO A 105 5.69 -13.39 -0.60
N GLN A 106 6.72 -12.96 0.12
CA GLN A 106 6.87 -13.27 1.55
C GLN A 106 5.78 -12.61 2.40
N THR A 107 5.39 -11.38 2.10
CA THR A 107 4.27 -10.71 2.77
C THR A 107 2.97 -11.45 2.48
N ALA A 108 2.69 -11.77 1.21
CA ALA A 108 1.49 -12.50 0.81
C ALA A 108 1.39 -13.85 1.54
N SER A 109 2.48 -14.58 1.69
CA SER A 109 2.50 -15.88 2.37
C SER A 109 2.14 -15.81 3.86
N LYS A 110 2.19 -14.64 4.48
CA LYS A 110 1.87 -14.43 5.90
C LYS A 110 0.44 -13.91 6.12
N ILE A 111 -0.29 -13.61 5.06
CA ILE A 111 -1.67 -13.13 5.15
C ILE A 111 -2.63 -14.31 5.25
N LEU A 112 -3.55 -14.24 6.19
CA LEU A 112 -4.59 -15.26 6.36
C LEU A 112 -5.59 -15.18 5.20
N ALA A 113 -5.62 -16.21 4.34
CA ALA A 113 -6.63 -16.37 3.30
C ALA A 113 -7.93 -16.89 3.92
N THR A 114 -8.99 -16.09 3.88
CA THR A 114 -10.27 -16.42 4.52
C THR A 114 -11.40 -16.70 3.52
N ARG A 115 -11.14 -16.54 2.21
CA ARG A 115 -12.18 -16.66 1.19
C ARG A 115 -12.84 -18.04 1.17
N HIS A 116 -12.04 -19.10 1.32
CA HIS A 116 -12.52 -20.48 1.31
C HIS A 116 -13.27 -20.83 2.60
N LEU A 117 -12.90 -20.27 3.74
CA LEU A 117 -13.52 -20.57 5.03
C LEU A 117 -15.02 -20.26 5.02
N LYS A 118 -15.44 -19.18 4.38
CA LYS A 118 -16.86 -18.83 4.24
C LYS A 118 -17.68 -19.82 3.42
N GLU A 119 -17.06 -20.52 2.49
CA GLU A 119 -17.74 -21.49 1.62
C GLU A 119 -17.85 -22.85 2.31
N GLU A 120 -16.85 -23.21 3.11
CA GLU A 120 -16.74 -24.55 3.74
C GLU A 120 -17.36 -24.61 5.14
N LEU A 121 -17.34 -23.50 5.90
CA LEU A 121 -17.72 -23.48 7.31
C LEU A 121 -19.02 -22.71 7.57
N LYS A 122 -19.94 -22.65 6.61
CA LYS A 122 -21.17 -21.85 6.71
C LYS A 122 -22.05 -22.16 7.92
N ASP A 123 -21.92 -23.34 8.48
CA ASP A 123 -22.81 -23.86 9.54
C ASP A 123 -22.08 -24.12 10.87
N GLU A 124 -20.77 -23.89 10.99
CA GLU A 124 -20.02 -24.37 12.14
C GLU A 124 -19.46 -23.27 13.07
N ASP A 125 -19.19 -22.05 12.59
CA ASP A 125 -18.60 -20.98 13.42
C ASP A 125 -18.97 -19.58 12.92
N ASP A 126 -19.72 -18.85 13.74
CA ASP A 126 -20.15 -17.46 13.46
C ASP A 126 -18.96 -16.51 13.34
N PHE A 127 -17.87 -16.73 14.09
CA PHE A 127 -16.69 -15.88 14.03
C PHE A 127 -15.98 -16.01 12.67
N LEU A 128 -15.74 -17.23 12.20
CA LEU A 128 -15.08 -17.48 10.92
C LEU A 128 -15.91 -16.98 9.73
N THR A 129 -17.23 -17.10 9.82
CA THR A 129 -18.14 -16.58 8.79
C THR A 129 -18.24 -15.06 8.78
N SER A 130 -17.96 -14.39 9.91
CA SER A 130 -17.92 -12.93 10.01
C SER A 130 -16.66 -12.30 9.38
N LEU A 131 -15.59 -13.08 9.21
CA LEU A 131 -14.35 -12.59 8.64
C LEU A 131 -14.54 -12.11 7.19
N ARG A 132 -13.84 -11.03 6.83
CA ARG A 132 -13.79 -10.55 5.45
C ARG A 132 -13.22 -11.63 4.52
N PRO A 133 -13.83 -11.90 3.36
CA PRO A 133 -13.26 -12.83 2.40
C PRO A 133 -11.98 -12.28 1.75
N VAL A 134 -10.85 -12.87 2.09
CA VAL A 134 -9.52 -12.51 1.57
C VAL A 134 -8.97 -13.67 0.74
N GLY A 135 -8.67 -13.40 -0.52
CA GLY A 135 -7.86 -14.26 -1.37
C GLY A 135 -6.41 -13.80 -1.38
N VAL A 136 -5.47 -14.72 -1.48
CA VAL A 136 -4.04 -14.41 -1.52
C VAL A 136 -3.40 -15.09 -2.73
N LEU A 137 -2.60 -14.34 -3.47
CA LEU A 137 -1.80 -14.83 -4.58
C LEU A 137 -0.35 -14.33 -4.42
N ALA A 138 0.58 -15.24 -4.27
CA ALA A 138 2.00 -14.96 -4.42
C ALA A 138 2.40 -15.36 -5.85
N SER A 139 2.51 -14.38 -6.74
CA SER A 139 3.01 -14.66 -8.09
C SER A 139 4.54 -14.79 -8.01
N GLY A 140 5.07 -15.90 -8.57
CA GLY A 140 6.48 -15.94 -8.93
C GLY A 140 6.76 -14.96 -10.08
N VAL A 141 8.02 -14.89 -10.48
CA VAL A 141 8.42 -14.16 -11.70
C VAL A 141 7.76 -14.83 -12.91
N LEU A 142 7.10 -14.02 -13.71
CA LEU A 142 6.65 -14.41 -15.04
C LEU A 142 7.85 -14.47 -15.97
#